data_efcdd4332360e5106b97bbcd406ec295
#
_entry.id   efcdd4332360e5106b97bbcd406ec295
#
_cell.length_a   1.000
_cell.length_b   1.000
_cell.length_c   1.000
_cell.angle_alpha   90.00
_cell.angle_beta   90.00
_cell.angle_gamma   90.00
#
_symmetry.space_group_name_H-M   'P 1'
#
loop_
_entity.id
_entity.type
_entity.pdbx_description
1 polymer ?
#
loop_
_entity_poly.entity_id
_entity_poly.type
_entity_poly.pdbx_seq_one_letter_code
_entity_poly.pdbx_strand_id
1 'polypeptide(L)'
;MAARICSGVNGHETTVRELPGTFIGDPATRTVHYTPPSGREVITEKLVEWESYIHGQQALDPLVVMAVAHYQFEAIHPFPDGNGRAGRILNILMLIDAGLLKEPVLYLSRYIIENKNEYYRLLLNVTKDSDWQSWLLFMLKGVRSTAELTLDLIDDIQQLQMEFRTEIRENSIVRSDTDLLDLLFERPYLRTADVVDRCSVSRPTASKWLNDLVKRNQLRTVKAGRERLIINWRLLQLLSRPPAERLSD
;
A
#
# COMPACT_ATOMS: atom_id res chain seq x y z
N MET A 1 -8.73 5.82 16.80
CA MET A 1 -8.23 5.77 15.40
C MET A 1 -8.27 4.35 14.83
N ALA A 2 -7.65 3.35 15.45
CA ALA A 2 -7.53 1.97 14.95
C ALA A 2 -8.88 1.31 14.55
N ALA A 3 -9.95 1.47 15.36
CA ALA A 3 -11.27 0.94 15.05
C ALA A 3 -11.87 1.52 13.75
N ARG A 4 -11.67 2.81 13.48
CA ARG A 4 -12.12 3.45 12.22
C ARG A 4 -11.38 2.92 11.01
N ILE A 5 -10.06 2.71 11.13
CA ILE A 5 -9.25 2.09 10.08
C ILE A 5 -9.74 0.68 9.82
N CYS A 6 -9.94 -0.12 10.88
CA CYS A 6 -10.40 -1.50 10.76
C CYS A 6 -11.79 -1.58 10.12
N SER A 7 -12.71 -0.68 10.48
CA SER A 7 -14.04 -0.57 9.86
C SER A 7 -13.96 -0.25 8.38
N GLY A 8 -13.08 0.69 7.97
CA GLY A 8 -12.83 1.02 6.58
C GLY A 8 -12.28 -0.16 5.78
N VAL A 9 -11.37 -0.92 6.37
CA VAL A 9 -10.77 -2.12 5.78
C VAL A 9 -11.77 -3.25 5.59
N ASN A 10 -12.69 -3.42 6.55
CA ASN A 10 -13.68 -4.50 6.54
C ASN A 10 -14.97 -4.14 5.79
N GLY A 11 -15.20 -2.84 5.50
CA GLY A 11 -16.42 -2.36 4.84
C GLY A 11 -17.67 -2.36 5.76
N HIS A 12 -17.49 -2.56 7.06
CA HIS A 12 -18.55 -2.53 8.07
C HIS A 12 -18.00 -2.03 9.40
N GLU A 13 -18.88 -1.55 10.28
CA GLU A 13 -18.49 -1.07 11.61
C GLU A 13 -17.82 -2.20 12.41
N THR A 14 -16.66 -1.91 12.95
CA THR A 14 -15.85 -2.86 13.71
C THR A 14 -15.58 -2.29 15.10
N THR A 15 -15.90 -3.06 16.14
CA THR A 15 -15.67 -2.73 17.54
C THR A 15 -14.64 -3.66 18.16
N VAL A 16 -14.10 -3.26 19.32
CA VAL A 16 -13.22 -4.11 20.11
C VAL A 16 -13.96 -5.40 20.47
N ARG A 17 -13.30 -6.54 20.24
CA ARG A 17 -13.87 -7.86 20.52
C ARG A 17 -14.07 -8.09 22.02
N GLU A 18 -15.12 -8.80 22.34
CA GLU A 18 -15.51 -9.12 23.72
C GLU A 18 -15.36 -10.62 24.01
N LEU A 19 -15.66 -11.44 23.02
CA LEU A 19 -15.70 -12.89 23.17
C LEU A 19 -14.31 -13.51 23.17
N PRO A 20 -14.10 -14.55 24.01
CA PRO A 20 -12.89 -15.37 23.96
C PRO A 20 -12.88 -16.26 22.70
N GLY A 21 -11.74 -16.93 22.46
CA GLY A 21 -11.59 -17.88 21.36
C GLY A 21 -10.85 -17.37 20.13
N THR A 22 -10.43 -16.10 20.15
CA THR A 22 -9.51 -15.58 19.11
C THR A 22 -8.12 -16.21 19.29
N PHE A 23 -7.54 -16.68 18.20
CA PHE A 23 -6.16 -17.15 18.16
C PHE A 23 -5.47 -16.68 16.89
N ILE A 24 -4.16 -16.55 16.95
CA ILE A 24 -3.31 -16.32 15.78
C ILE A 24 -2.67 -17.65 15.43
N GLY A 25 -2.88 -18.12 14.20
CA GLY A 25 -2.42 -19.42 13.77
C GLY A 25 -2.85 -19.74 12.35
N ASP A 26 -2.65 -20.99 11.98
CA ASP A 26 -3.11 -21.53 10.70
C ASP A 26 -4.48 -22.23 10.88
N PRO A 27 -5.57 -21.67 10.35
CA PRO A 27 -6.89 -22.27 10.46
C PRO A 27 -7.01 -23.61 9.69
N ALA A 28 -6.19 -23.84 8.65
CA ALA A 28 -6.21 -25.07 7.88
C ALA A 28 -5.62 -26.25 8.65
N THR A 29 -4.53 -26.01 9.39
CA THR A 29 -3.88 -27.03 10.23
C THR A 29 -4.37 -27.01 11.66
N ARG A 30 -5.20 -26.04 12.05
CA ARG A 30 -5.62 -25.74 13.44
C ARG A 30 -4.46 -25.52 14.40
N THR A 31 -3.32 -25.10 13.87
CA THR A 31 -2.14 -24.82 14.70
C THR A 31 -2.29 -23.44 15.33
N VAL A 32 -2.39 -23.41 16.65
CA VAL A 32 -2.42 -22.16 17.42
C VAL A 32 -0.98 -21.72 17.70
N HIS A 33 -0.58 -20.56 17.18
CA HIS A 33 0.74 -19.99 17.44
C HIS A 33 0.70 -19.09 18.68
N TYR A 34 -0.35 -18.31 18.83
CA TYR A 34 -0.51 -17.37 19.93
C TYR A 34 -1.99 -17.15 20.27
N THR A 35 -2.30 -17.03 21.57
CA THR A 35 -3.64 -16.67 22.05
C THR A 35 -3.61 -15.25 22.62
N PRO A 36 -4.24 -14.28 21.95
CA PRO A 36 -4.30 -12.90 22.40
C PRO A 36 -5.12 -12.76 23.70
N PRO A 37 -4.94 -11.65 24.47
CA PRO A 37 -5.76 -11.36 25.63
C PRO A 37 -7.25 -11.35 25.27
N SER A 38 -8.12 -11.68 26.21
CA SER A 38 -9.57 -11.70 26.05
C SER A 38 -10.25 -10.76 27.04
N GLY A 39 -11.47 -10.34 26.68
CA GLY A 39 -12.26 -9.39 27.48
C GLY A 39 -12.03 -7.94 27.07
N ARG A 40 -13.16 -7.24 26.87
CA ARG A 40 -13.16 -5.86 26.37
C ARG A 40 -12.36 -4.90 27.24
N GLU A 41 -12.48 -5.02 28.56
CA GLU A 41 -11.79 -4.15 29.51
C GLU A 41 -10.26 -4.31 29.37
N VAL A 42 -9.77 -5.56 29.41
CA VAL A 42 -8.33 -5.87 29.29
C VAL A 42 -7.77 -5.38 27.95
N ILE A 43 -8.50 -5.61 26.86
CA ILE A 43 -8.09 -5.18 25.53
C ILE A 43 -8.06 -3.64 25.45
N THR A 44 -9.06 -2.97 26.03
CA THR A 44 -9.13 -1.51 26.03
C THR A 44 -7.99 -0.90 26.84
N GLU A 45 -7.68 -1.45 28.00
CA GLU A 45 -6.54 -1.02 28.84
C GLU A 45 -5.22 -1.14 28.04
N LYS A 46 -4.99 -2.28 27.41
CA LYS A 46 -3.79 -2.49 26.57
C LYS A 46 -3.72 -1.56 25.36
N LEU A 47 -4.86 -1.18 24.78
CA LEU A 47 -4.90 -0.19 23.71
C LEU A 47 -4.57 1.22 24.22
N VAL A 48 -4.97 1.58 25.46
CA VAL A 48 -4.59 2.84 26.08
C VAL A 48 -3.07 2.89 26.34
N GLU A 49 -2.50 1.80 26.86
CA GLU A 49 -1.05 1.67 27.04
C GLU A 49 -0.31 1.80 25.67
N TRP A 50 -0.80 1.13 24.64
CA TRP A 50 -0.28 1.20 23.29
C TRP A 50 -0.34 2.61 22.70
N GLU A 51 -1.46 3.32 22.87
CA GLU A 51 -1.61 4.71 22.45
C GLU A 51 -0.64 5.63 23.21
N SER A 52 -0.51 5.43 24.51
CA SER A 52 0.45 6.16 25.36
C SER A 52 1.90 5.92 24.94
N TYR A 53 2.22 4.69 24.51
CA TYR A 53 3.55 4.38 23.98
C TYR A 53 3.83 5.13 22.67
N ILE A 54 2.88 5.18 21.73
CA ILE A 54 3.07 5.86 20.43
C ILE A 54 3.24 7.37 20.62
N HIS A 55 2.42 7.99 21.48
CA HIS A 55 2.41 9.45 21.67
C HIS A 55 3.34 9.93 22.79
N GLY A 56 4.02 9.01 23.47
CA GLY A 56 5.00 9.34 24.50
C GLY A 56 6.23 10.07 23.90
N GLN A 57 6.85 10.92 24.72
CA GLN A 57 8.15 11.52 24.34
C GLN A 57 9.24 10.46 24.46
N GLN A 58 9.55 9.82 23.35
CA GLN A 58 10.54 8.76 23.31
C GLN A 58 11.85 9.27 22.70
N ALA A 59 12.98 8.91 23.33
CA ALA A 59 14.30 9.11 22.74
C ALA A 59 14.66 8.05 21.68
N LEU A 60 13.70 7.19 21.33
CA LEU A 60 13.89 6.10 20.34
C LEU A 60 13.68 6.60 18.92
N ASP A 61 14.38 5.96 17.99
CA ASP A 61 14.16 6.16 16.56
C ASP A 61 12.70 5.82 16.18
N PRO A 62 12.01 6.66 15.38
CA PRO A 62 10.62 6.43 14.98
C PRO A 62 10.36 5.06 14.32
N LEU A 63 11.33 4.51 13.59
CA LEU A 63 11.22 3.18 12.99
C LEU A 63 11.19 2.08 14.05
N VAL A 64 11.95 2.26 15.15
CA VAL A 64 11.92 1.36 16.29
C VAL A 64 10.59 1.46 17.02
N VAL A 65 10.09 2.68 17.25
CA VAL A 65 8.77 2.93 17.86
C VAL A 65 7.68 2.26 17.03
N MET A 66 7.68 2.43 15.71
CA MET A 66 6.74 1.79 14.80
C MET A 66 6.81 0.26 14.90
N ALA A 67 8.00 -0.33 14.89
CA ALA A 67 8.16 -1.79 14.93
C ALA A 67 7.67 -2.40 16.25
N VAL A 68 7.92 -1.74 17.38
CA VAL A 68 7.42 -2.15 18.70
C VAL A 68 5.91 -1.98 18.78
N ALA A 69 5.37 -0.85 18.34
CA ALA A 69 3.94 -0.59 18.30
C ALA A 69 3.20 -1.60 17.40
N HIS A 70 3.79 -1.97 16.27
CA HIS A 70 3.23 -2.98 15.39
C HIS A 70 3.13 -4.35 16.08
N TYR A 71 4.21 -4.79 16.74
CA TYR A 71 4.19 -6.02 17.53
C TYR A 71 3.10 -5.99 18.60
N GLN A 72 3.02 -4.92 19.39
CA GLN A 72 2.02 -4.80 20.45
C GLN A 72 0.60 -4.84 19.91
N PHE A 73 0.33 -4.14 18.81
CA PHE A 73 -0.99 -4.15 18.18
C PHE A 73 -1.40 -5.55 17.70
N GLU A 74 -0.48 -6.27 17.06
CA GLU A 74 -0.72 -7.65 16.63
C GLU A 74 -0.87 -8.61 17.83
N ALA A 75 -0.12 -8.41 18.92
CA ALA A 75 -0.25 -9.21 20.13
C ALA A 75 -1.56 -8.93 20.90
N ILE A 76 -2.03 -7.69 20.95
CA ILE A 76 -3.34 -7.33 21.50
C ILE A 76 -4.47 -7.91 20.66
N HIS A 77 -4.33 -7.85 19.33
CA HIS A 77 -5.31 -8.35 18.36
C HIS A 77 -6.73 -7.88 18.65
N PRO A 78 -6.98 -6.56 18.69
CA PRO A 78 -8.17 -6.00 19.34
C PRO A 78 -9.49 -6.25 18.63
N PHE A 79 -9.49 -6.62 17.35
CA PHE A 79 -10.70 -6.74 16.53
C PHE A 79 -10.99 -8.20 16.12
N PRO A 80 -12.25 -8.53 15.80
CA PRO A 80 -12.61 -9.87 15.32
C PRO A 80 -11.93 -10.25 14.00
N ASP A 81 -11.74 -9.28 13.10
CA ASP A 81 -11.05 -9.42 11.80
C ASP A 81 -10.36 -8.11 11.41
N GLY A 82 -9.41 -8.18 10.46
CA GLY A 82 -8.76 -7.01 9.87
C GLY A 82 -7.59 -6.45 10.67
N ASN A 83 -7.17 -7.07 11.78
CA ASN A 83 -6.07 -6.57 12.61
C ASN A 83 -4.78 -6.37 11.82
N GLY A 84 -4.32 -7.38 11.10
CA GLY A 84 -3.08 -7.27 10.32
C GLY A 84 -3.12 -6.19 9.23
N ARG A 85 -4.28 -5.97 8.58
CA ARG A 85 -4.46 -4.88 7.62
C ARG A 85 -4.44 -3.52 8.30
N ALA A 86 -5.16 -3.38 9.41
CA ALA A 86 -5.20 -2.16 10.21
C ALA A 86 -3.81 -1.84 10.80
N GLY A 87 -3.09 -2.83 11.35
CA GLY A 87 -1.73 -2.66 11.88
C GLY A 87 -0.75 -2.15 10.83
N ARG A 88 -0.82 -2.67 9.60
CA ARG A 88 0.04 -2.20 8.51
C ARG A 88 -0.29 -0.79 8.03
N ILE A 89 -1.57 -0.39 8.05
CA ILE A 89 -1.95 1.00 7.77
C ILE A 89 -1.48 1.93 8.89
N LEU A 90 -1.60 1.50 10.15
CA LEU A 90 -1.09 2.25 11.30
C LEU A 90 0.42 2.50 11.19
N ASN A 91 1.20 1.53 10.74
CA ASN A 91 2.65 1.73 10.49
C ASN A 91 2.90 2.90 9.53
N ILE A 92 2.18 2.96 8.42
CA ILE A 92 2.32 4.05 7.43
C ILE A 92 1.96 5.39 8.06
N LEU A 93 0.86 5.45 8.82
CA LEU A 93 0.43 6.67 9.49
C LEU A 93 1.44 7.15 10.53
N MET A 94 2.06 6.23 11.28
CA MET A 94 3.12 6.56 12.23
C MET A 94 4.36 7.13 11.52
N LEU A 95 4.74 6.59 10.37
CA LEU A 95 5.87 7.11 9.58
C LEU A 95 5.57 8.49 8.98
N ILE A 96 4.32 8.77 8.62
CA ILE A 96 3.88 10.09 8.16
C ILE A 96 3.90 11.08 9.32
N ASP A 97 3.37 10.72 10.48
CA ASP A 97 3.34 11.55 11.69
C ASP A 97 4.76 11.90 12.17
N ALA A 98 5.68 10.94 12.07
CA ALA A 98 7.10 11.14 12.36
C ALA A 98 7.86 11.96 11.30
N GLY A 99 7.21 12.37 10.21
CA GLY A 99 7.84 13.12 9.12
C GLY A 99 8.78 12.31 8.22
N LEU A 100 8.81 10.99 8.35
CA LEU A 100 9.64 10.11 7.53
C LEU A 100 9.00 9.82 6.16
N LEU A 101 7.69 9.96 6.04
CA LEU A 101 6.94 9.88 4.79
C LEU A 101 6.09 11.13 4.62
N LYS A 102 5.98 11.64 3.39
CA LYS A 102 5.02 12.69 3.03
C LYS A 102 3.70 12.11 2.55
N GLU A 103 3.76 10.96 1.88
CA GLU A 103 2.64 10.28 1.25
C GLU A 103 2.64 8.79 1.64
N PRO A 104 1.49 8.10 1.64
CA PRO A 104 1.36 6.70 2.05
C PRO A 104 1.86 5.71 0.98
N VAL A 105 3.07 5.92 0.46
CA VAL A 105 3.63 5.16 -0.67
C VAL A 105 4.42 3.90 -0.27
N LEU A 106 4.69 3.70 1.04
CA LEU A 106 5.47 2.56 1.53
C LEU A 106 4.58 1.33 1.71
N TYR A 107 4.61 0.39 0.77
CA TYR A 107 3.75 -0.80 0.82
C TYR A 107 4.39 -1.97 1.59
N LEU A 108 4.62 -1.78 2.90
CA LEU A 108 5.21 -2.77 3.80
C LEU A 108 4.45 -4.11 3.84
N SER A 109 3.14 -4.09 3.54
CA SER A 109 2.30 -5.30 3.46
C SER A 109 2.89 -6.36 2.55
N ARG A 110 3.51 -5.97 1.45
CA ARG A 110 4.11 -6.89 0.50
C ARG A 110 5.25 -7.68 1.12
N TYR A 111 6.21 -6.99 1.74
CA TYR A 111 7.34 -7.63 2.41
C TYR A 111 6.88 -8.64 3.48
N ILE A 112 5.88 -8.25 4.27
CA ILE A 112 5.32 -9.12 5.32
C ILE A 112 4.65 -10.36 4.71
N ILE A 113 3.91 -10.22 3.60
CA ILE A 113 3.23 -11.34 2.93
C ILE A 113 4.24 -12.30 2.30
N GLU A 114 5.27 -11.79 1.65
CA GLU A 114 6.34 -12.58 1.03
C GLU A 114 7.19 -13.33 2.08
N ASN A 115 7.30 -12.77 3.30
CA ASN A 115 8.05 -13.36 4.41
C ASN A 115 7.14 -13.81 5.56
N LYS A 116 5.94 -14.29 5.27
CA LYS A 116 4.87 -14.55 6.24
C LYS A 116 5.29 -15.51 7.36
N ASN A 117 5.97 -16.60 7.03
CA ASN A 117 6.40 -17.58 8.02
C ASN A 117 7.42 -17.00 9.01
N GLU A 118 8.37 -16.23 8.51
CA GLU A 118 9.38 -15.55 9.32
C GLU A 118 8.74 -14.48 10.22
N TYR A 119 7.81 -13.71 9.67
CA TYR A 119 7.04 -12.71 10.42
C TYR A 119 6.35 -13.32 11.64
N TYR A 120 5.59 -14.41 11.48
CA TYR A 120 4.91 -15.04 12.62
C TYR A 120 5.85 -15.71 13.59
N ARG A 121 6.95 -16.29 13.11
CA ARG A 121 7.98 -16.86 13.95
C ARG A 121 8.60 -15.80 14.85
N LEU A 122 8.95 -14.64 14.31
CA LEU A 122 9.56 -13.55 15.06
C LEU A 122 8.58 -12.88 16.02
N LEU A 123 7.31 -12.71 15.64
CA LEU A 123 6.26 -12.28 16.57
C LEU A 123 6.18 -13.19 17.80
N LEU A 124 6.22 -14.49 17.58
CA LEU A 124 6.19 -15.48 18.66
C LEU A 124 7.45 -15.46 19.52
N ASN A 125 8.62 -15.26 18.92
CA ASN A 125 9.90 -15.17 19.65
C ASN A 125 9.94 -13.96 20.59
N VAL A 126 9.39 -12.82 20.17
CA VAL A 126 9.25 -11.67 21.09
C VAL A 126 8.40 -12.05 22.29
N THR A 127 7.26 -12.73 22.06
CA THR A 127 6.36 -13.14 23.15
C THR A 127 7.00 -14.14 24.12
N LYS A 128 7.73 -15.15 23.59
CA LYS A 128 8.27 -16.24 24.38
C LYS A 128 9.64 -15.95 24.99
N ASP A 129 10.51 -15.35 24.20
CA ASP A 129 11.94 -15.27 24.48
C ASP A 129 12.41 -13.82 24.61
N SER A 130 11.52 -12.82 24.46
CA SER A 130 11.85 -11.39 24.43
C SER A 130 12.89 -11.05 23.35
N ASP A 131 12.88 -11.77 22.21
CA ASP A 131 13.79 -11.55 21.08
C ASP A 131 13.40 -10.34 20.26
N TRP A 132 13.54 -9.16 20.87
CA TRP A 132 13.28 -7.88 20.20
C TRP A 132 14.27 -7.59 19.09
N GLN A 133 15.51 -8.02 19.21
CA GLN A 133 16.55 -7.72 18.23
C GLN A 133 16.19 -8.30 16.86
N SER A 134 15.85 -9.58 16.79
CA SER A 134 15.49 -10.24 15.53
C SER A 134 14.23 -9.63 14.91
N TRP A 135 13.23 -9.29 15.74
CA TRP A 135 12.02 -8.61 15.30
C TRP A 135 12.29 -7.23 14.71
N LEU A 136 13.04 -6.39 15.42
CA LEU A 136 13.37 -5.04 14.96
C LEU A 136 14.16 -5.08 13.65
N LEU A 137 15.16 -5.95 13.54
CA LEU A 137 15.94 -6.11 12.31
C LEU A 137 15.07 -6.57 11.14
N PHE A 138 14.11 -7.46 11.34
CA PHE A 138 13.16 -7.88 10.33
C PHE A 138 12.30 -6.72 9.84
N MET A 139 11.72 -5.94 10.75
CA MET A 139 10.87 -4.81 10.40
C MET A 139 11.66 -3.70 9.68
N LEU A 140 12.86 -3.37 10.16
CA LEU A 140 13.73 -2.37 9.54
C LEU A 140 14.18 -2.81 8.13
N LYS A 141 14.52 -4.10 7.96
CA LYS A 141 14.83 -4.67 6.64
C LYS A 141 13.63 -4.57 5.71
N GLY A 142 12.42 -4.82 6.21
CA GLY A 142 11.18 -4.68 5.44
C GLY A 142 10.93 -3.24 4.99
N VAL A 143 11.12 -2.26 5.88
CA VAL A 143 11.02 -0.84 5.53
C VAL A 143 12.03 -0.47 4.45
N ARG A 144 13.30 -0.84 4.65
CA ARG A 144 14.38 -0.56 3.70
C ARG A 144 14.09 -1.16 2.32
N SER A 145 13.83 -2.47 2.25
CA SER A 145 13.57 -3.16 0.99
C SER A 145 12.36 -2.58 0.25
N THR A 146 11.29 -2.25 0.99
CA THR A 146 10.09 -1.65 0.39
C THR A 146 10.35 -0.22 -0.09
N ALA A 147 11.16 0.56 0.62
CA ALA A 147 11.53 1.90 0.21
C ALA A 147 12.39 1.88 -1.08
N GLU A 148 13.38 1.00 -1.16
CA GLU A 148 14.22 0.80 -2.35
C GLU A 148 13.33 0.46 -3.57
N LEU A 149 12.46 -0.54 -3.46
CA LEU A 149 11.52 -0.92 -4.53
C LEU A 149 10.54 0.20 -4.94
N THR A 150 10.17 1.05 -3.99
CA THR A 150 9.28 2.19 -4.26
C THR A 150 10.02 3.27 -5.04
N LEU A 151 11.27 3.55 -4.68
CA LEU A 151 12.11 4.51 -5.41
C LEU A 151 12.36 4.05 -6.84
N ASP A 152 12.75 2.78 -7.04
CA ASP A 152 12.93 2.19 -8.37
C ASP A 152 11.66 2.33 -9.23
N LEU A 153 10.48 2.07 -8.64
CA LEU A 153 9.21 2.24 -9.33
C LEU A 153 8.94 3.70 -9.72
N ILE A 154 9.26 4.66 -8.85
CA ILE A 154 9.10 6.08 -9.13
C ILE A 154 10.01 6.49 -10.29
N ASP A 155 11.25 6.05 -10.29
CA ASP A 155 12.21 6.32 -11.36
C ASP A 155 11.74 5.73 -12.70
N ASP A 156 11.28 4.48 -12.70
CA ASP A 156 10.69 3.83 -13.88
C ASP A 156 9.49 4.61 -14.43
N ILE A 157 8.59 5.09 -13.56
CA ILE A 157 7.43 5.89 -13.97
C ILE A 157 7.86 7.23 -14.56
N GLN A 158 8.83 7.91 -13.94
CA GLN A 158 9.36 9.18 -14.44
C GLN A 158 10.04 9.01 -15.81
N GLN A 159 10.83 7.95 -15.97
CA GLN A 159 11.44 7.63 -17.23
C GLN A 159 10.39 7.38 -18.32
N LEU A 160 9.38 6.56 -18.03
CA LEU A 160 8.27 6.30 -18.94
C LEU A 160 7.52 7.59 -19.30
N GLN A 161 7.33 8.49 -18.34
CA GLN A 161 6.68 9.79 -18.59
C GLN A 161 7.50 10.68 -19.52
N MET A 162 8.83 10.69 -19.36
CA MET A 162 9.71 11.43 -20.27
C MET A 162 9.67 10.88 -21.70
N GLU A 163 9.68 9.56 -21.85
CA GLU A 163 9.54 8.90 -23.15
C GLU A 163 8.22 9.27 -23.83
N PHE A 164 7.10 9.15 -23.12
CA PHE A 164 5.78 9.55 -23.64
C PHE A 164 5.75 11.01 -24.06
N ARG A 165 6.34 11.90 -23.25
CA ARG A 165 6.41 13.34 -23.58
C ARG A 165 7.15 13.57 -24.88
N THR A 166 8.31 12.93 -25.09
CA THR A 166 9.11 13.03 -26.31
C THR A 166 8.35 12.49 -27.50
N GLU A 167 7.76 11.31 -27.39
CA GLU A 167 6.99 10.66 -28.46
C GLU A 167 5.75 11.49 -28.87
N ILE A 168 5.05 12.09 -27.90
CA ILE A 168 3.90 12.96 -28.17
C ILE A 168 4.36 14.23 -28.91
N ARG A 169 5.42 14.88 -28.49
CA ARG A 169 5.94 16.11 -29.10
C ARG A 169 6.43 15.93 -30.52
N GLU A 170 7.18 14.85 -30.76
CA GLU A 170 7.82 14.61 -32.05
C GLU A 170 6.87 14.03 -33.09
N ASN A 171 5.92 13.20 -32.69
CA ASN A 171 5.22 12.31 -33.59
C ASN A 171 3.69 12.36 -33.52
N SER A 172 3.12 13.16 -32.61
CA SER A 172 1.65 13.15 -32.39
C SER A 172 0.98 14.42 -32.89
N ILE A 173 -0.34 14.30 -33.17
CA ILE A 173 -1.23 15.43 -33.48
C ILE A 173 -1.74 16.14 -32.22
N VAL A 174 -1.30 15.69 -31.03
CA VAL A 174 -1.70 16.26 -29.74
C VAL A 174 -1.04 17.63 -29.55
N ARG A 175 -1.85 18.64 -29.25
CA ARG A 175 -1.35 20.03 -29.04
C ARG A 175 -1.29 20.42 -27.56
N SER A 176 -2.02 19.72 -26.68
CA SER A 176 -2.00 19.93 -25.22
C SER A 176 -1.28 18.74 -24.59
N ASP A 177 0.04 18.71 -24.73
CA ASP A 177 0.88 17.58 -24.31
C ASP A 177 0.92 17.40 -22.78
N THR A 178 0.94 18.49 -22.02
CA THR A 178 1.09 18.46 -20.56
C THR A 178 -0.16 17.89 -19.88
N ASP A 179 -1.35 18.45 -20.14
CA ASP A 179 -2.59 18.01 -19.48
C ASP A 179 -2.96 16.57 -19.83
N LEU A 180 -2.74 16.19 -21.10
CA LEU A 180 -2.99 14.81 -21.53
C LEU A 180 -1.98 13.85 -20.91
N LEU A 181 -0.70 14.24 -20.83
CA LEU A 181 0.34 13.42 -20.23
C LEU A 181 0.05 13.20 -18.75
N ASP A 182 -0.28 14.26 -17.99
CA ASP A 182 -0.62 14.16 -16.58
C ASP A 182 -1.80 13.22 -16.37
N LEU A 183 -2.85 13.34 -17.18
CA LEU A 183 -4.01 12.46 -17.12
C LEU A 183 -3.65 10.99 -17.40
N LEU A 184 -2.76 10.72 -18.36
CA LEU A 184 -2.31 9.37 -18.72
C LEU A 184 -1.49 8.69 -17.61
N PHE A 185 -0.88 9.48 -16.71
CA PHE A 185 -0.07 8.99 -15.60
C PHE A 185 -0.75 9.09 -14.23
N GLU A 186 -1.85 9.84 -14.13
CA GLU A 186 -2.69 9.88 -12.92
C GLU A 186 -3.36 8.52 -12.64
N ARG A 187 -3.75 7.81 -13.72
CA ARG A 187 -4.33 6.46 -13.66
C ARG A 187 -4.08 5.69 -14.96
N PRO A 188 -3.90 4.36 -14.89
CA PRO A 188 -3.53 3.58 -16.06
C PRO A 188 -4.65 3.41 -17.11
N TYR A 189 -5.86 3.87 -16.82
CA TYR A 189 -7.01 3.81 -17.76
C TYR A 189 -7.81 5.11 -17.73
N LEU A 190 -8.38 5.47 -18.88
CA LEU A 190 -9.20 6.66 -19.02
C LEU A 190 -10.29 6.49 -20.10
N ARG A 191 -11.26 7.39 -20.07
CA ARG A 191 -12.31 7.52 -21.07
C ARG A 191 -12.09 8.76 -21.92
N THR A 192 -12.70 8.80 -23.10
CA THR A 192 -12.66 10.00 -23.94
C THR A 192 -13.20 11.25 -23.22
N ALA A 193 -14.20 11.07 -22.33
CA ALA A 193 -14.75 12.16 -21.53
C ALA A 193 -13.70 12.79 -20.61
N ASP A 194 -12.85 11.98 -19.99
CA ASP A 194 -11.79 12.47 -19.08
C ASP A 194 -10.82 13.42 -19.81
N VAL A 195 -10.53 13.12 -21.09
CA VAL A 195 -9.67 13.98 -21.94
C VAL A 195 -10.39 15.26 -22.34
N VAL A 196 -11.70 15.18 -22.66
CA VAL A 196 -12.53 16.37 -22.95
C VAL A 196 -12.48 17.34 -21.78
N ASP A 197 -12.74 16.82 -20.59
CA ASP A 197 -12.83 17.63 -19.36
C ASP A 197 -11.47 18.20 -18.96
N ARG A 198 -10.41 17.38 -18.94
CA ARG A 198 -9.08 17.80 -18.47
C ARG A 198 -8.37 18.73 -19.45
N CYS A 199 -8.43 18.41 -20.75
CA CYS A 199 -7.73 19.17 -21.79
C CYS A 199 -8.58 20.29 -22.41
N SER A 200 -9.83 20.48 -21.97
CA SER A 200 -10.77 21.46 -22.48
C SER A 200 -10.92 21.43 -24.02
N VAL A 201 -11.01 20.22 -24.60
CA VAL A 201 -11.14 20.01 -26.05
C VAL A 201 -12.47 19.37 -26.41
N SER A 202 -12.87 19.49 -27.71
CA SER A 202 -14.07 18.85 -28.20
C SER A 202 -13.91 17.31 -28.18
N ARG A 203 -15.04 16.60 -28.07
CA ARG A 203 -15.06 15.12 -28.10
C ARG A 203 -14.44 14.53 -29.38
N PRO A 204 -14.69 15.09 -30.59
CA PRO A 204 -13.99 14.65 -31.79
C PRO A 204 -12.47 14.82 -31.71
N THR A 205 -11.99 15.93 -31.15
CA THR A 205 -10.55 16.19 -30.95
C THR A 205 -9.94 15.18 -29.99
N ALA A 206 -10.55 14.99 -28.81
CA ALA A 206 -10.11 13.98 -27.84
C ALA A 206 -10.05 12.57 -28.44
N SER A 207 -11.11 12.18 -29.17
CA SER A 207 -11.16 10.89 -29.86
C SER A 207 -10.05 10.74 -30.91
N LYS A 208 -9.74 11.81 -31.64
CA LYS A 208 -8.69 11.83 -32.66
C LYS A 208 -7.33 11.64 -32.03
N TRP A 209 -7.04 12.36 -30.92
CA TRP A 209 -5.80 12.23 -30.15
C TRP A 209 -5.59 10.82 -29.62
N LEU A 210 -6.60 10.29 -28.93
CA LEU A 210 -6.53 8.94 -28.37
C LEU A 210 -6.36 7.86 -29.43
N ASN A 211 -7.04 7.99 -30.57
CA ASN A 211 -6.89 7.05 -31.67
C ASN A 211 -5.52 7.12 -32.33
N ASP A 212 -4.90 8.31 -32.41
CA ASP A 212 -3.52 8.47 -32.89
C ASP A 212 -2.53 7.74 -31.96
N LEU A 213 -2.65 7.95 -30.66
CA LEU A 213 -1.80 7.27 -29.66
C LEU A 213 -2.00 5.73 -29.67
N VAL A 214 -3.22 5.27 -29.89
CA VAL A 214 -3.51 3.83 -30.04
C VAL A 214 -2.89 3.28 -31.33
N LYS A 215 -2.99 3.98 -32.46
CA LYS A 215 -2.33 3.58 -33.71
C LYS A 215 -0.82 3.48 -33.60
N ARG A 216 -0.21 4.31 -32.76
CA ARG A 216 1.24 4.31 -32.45
C ARG A 216 1.63 3.28 -31.42
N ASN A 217 0.71 2.43 -30.96
CA ASN A 217 0.90 1.44 -29.89
C ASN A 217 1.34 2.03 -28.54
N GLN A 218 1.13 3.32 -28.31
CA GLN A 218 1.40 3.96 -27.02
C GLN A 218 0.29 3.63 -26.01
N LEU A 219 -0.94 3.60 -26.50
CA LEU A 219 -2.12 3.23 -25.72
C LEU A 219 -2.79 1.98 -26.32
N ARG A 220 -3.61 1.31 -25.52
CA ARG A 220 -4.45 0.20 -25.97
C ARG A 220 -5.92 0.50 -25.68
N THR A 221 -6.78 -0.15 -26.42
CA THR A 221 -8.24 -0.05 -26.23
C THR A 221 -8.79 -1.36 -25.69
N VAL A 222 -9.63 -1.26 -24.65
CA VAL A 222 -10.39 -2.39 -24.12
C VAL A 222 -11.86 -2.02 -24.07
N LYS A 223 -12.71 -2.93 -24.49
CA LYS A 223 -14.17 -2.79 -24.41
C LYS A 223 -14.63 -3.32 -23.05
N ALA A 224 -15.20 -2.46 -22.21
CA ALA A 224 -15.76 -2.81 -20.91
C ALA A 224 -17.28 -2.60 -20.96
N GLY A 225 -18.02 -3.66 -21.25
CA GLY A 225 -19.46 -3.57 -21.48
C GLY A 225 -19.81 -2.68 -22.69
N ARG A 226 -20.53 -1.58 -22.44
CA ARG A 226 -20.88 -0.57 -23.44
C ARG A 226 -19.83 0.53 -23.61
N GLU A 227 -18.85 0.58 -22.75
CA GLU A 227 -17.83 1.63 -22.72
C GLU A 227 -16.53 1.18 -23.40
N ARG A 228 -15.83 2.16 -23.97
CA ARG A 228 -14.48 2.01 -24.48
C ARG A 228 -13.51 2.64 -23.48
N LEU A 229 -12.65 1.82 -22.88
CA LEU A 229 -11.54 2.27 -22.04
C LEU A 229 -10.26 2.36 -22.87
N ILE A 230 -9.51 3.40 -22.64
CA ILE A 230 -8.17 3.59 -23.19
C ILE A 230 -7.18 3.29 -22.06
N ILE A 231 -6.21 2.45 -22.32
CA ILE A 231 -5.26 1.95 -21.29
C ILE A 231 -3.86 2.40 -21.67
N ASN A 232 -3.18 3.05 -20.73
CA ASN A 232 -1.74 3.17 -20.72
C ASN A 232 -1.16 1.83 -20.24
N TRP A 233 -0.98 0.91 -21.18
CA TRP A 233 -0.58 -0.45 -20.90
C TRP A 233 0.85 -0.54 -20.37
N ARG A 234 1.74 0.40 -20.75
CA ARG A 234 3.12 0.48 -20.25
C ARG A 234 3.12 0.85 -18.77
N LEU A 235 2.34 1.87 -18.37
CA LEU A 235 2.17 2.22 -16.95
C LEU A 235 1.51 1.07 -16.17
N LEU A 236 0.46 0.45 -16.72
CA LEU A 236 -0.19 -0.69 -16.08
C LEU A 236 0.79 -1.86 -15.87
N GLN A 237 1.67 -2.12 -16.84
CA GLN A 237 2.70 -3.14 -16.74
C GLN A 237 3.71 -2.82 -15.63
N LEU A 238 4.19 -1.57 -15.52
CA LEU A 238 5.08 -1.14 -14.44
C LEU A 238 4.43 -1.34 -13.07
N LEU A 239 3.17 -0.90 -12.91
CA LEU A 239 2.43 -1.02 -11.66
C LEU A 239 2.13 -2.48 -11.27
N SER A 240 2.03 -3.38 -12.24
CA SER A 240 1.70 -4.81 -12.06
C SER A 240 2.93 -5.72 -12.00
N ARG A 241 4.12 -5.23 -12.30
CA ARG A 241 5.36 -6.02 -12.37
C ARG A 241 5.74 -6.56 -10.98
N PRO A 242 5.96 -7.89 -10.83
CA PRO A 242 6.43 -8.46 -9.58
C PRO A 242 7.83 -7.93 -9.21
N PRO A 243 8.20 -7.78 -7.93
CA PRO A 243 9.52 -7.28 -7.53
C PRO A 243 10.68 -8.19 -7.94
N ALA A 244 10.44 -9.50 -7.98
CA ALA A 244 11.49 -10.46 -8.39
C ALA A 244 12.04 -10.18 -9.78
N GLU A 245 11.25 -9.55 -10.65
CA GLU A 245 11.66 -9.17 -12.00
C GLU A 245 12.32 -7.77 -12.07
N ARG A 246 12.25 -6.98 -10.98
CA ARG A 246 12.87 -5.65 -10.90
C ARG A 246 14.32 -5.70 -10.39
N LEU A 247 14.70 -6.77 -9.70
CA LEU A 247 16.04 -6.97 -9.14
C LEU A 247 16.99 -7.70 -10.11
N SER A 248 16.52 -8.05 -11.31
CA SER A 248 17.28 -8.82 -12.32
C SER A 248 17.70 -8.00 -13.54
N ASP A 249 17.44 -6.70 -13.57
CA ASP A 249 17.91 -5.73 -14.56
C ASP A 249 18.91 -4.75 -13.91
#